data_e98b3d9c8ab064c1136e307ca9621905
#
_entry.id   e98b3d9c8ab064c1136e307ca9621905
#
_cell.length_a   1.000
_cell.length_b   1.000
_cell.length_c   1.000
_cell.angle_alpha   90.00
_cell.angle_beta   90.00
_cell.angle_gamma   90.00
#
_symmetry.space_group_name_H-M   'P 1'
#
loop_
_entity.id
_entity.type
_entity.pdbx_description
1 polymer ?
#
loop_
_entity_poly.entity_id
_entity_poly.type
_entity_poly.pdbx_seq_one_letter_code
_entity_poly.pdbx_strand_id
1 'polypeptide(L)'
;MAYQPPPQGQYGAPPPQGQYGAPPPQGQYGAPPPQGQRPYGPPPGVDQQLWSWFKAVDTDGSGQLSADELQRALINGDWSPFNIETVRLMVNMFDADNSGTISFNEFSGLWKYIEDWKRCFQAFDVDRSGSINQNEMSNALRSFGFNVSAKFIGTLIQKFDRYATIKNTGKGDVSFDNFVQACVTMKTLTDSFRQFDNDQDGWIQINYEQVSI
;
A
#
# COMPACT_ATOMS: atom_id res chain seq x y z
N MET A 1 26.26 -7.94 26.75
CA MET A 1 25.33 -6.84 27.08
C MET A 1 23.96 -7.33 26.66
N ALA A 2 23.08 -7.55 27.63
CA ALA A 2 21.75 -8.07 27.36
C ALA A 2 20.92 -7.05 26.60
N TYR A 3 20.36 -7.46 25.47
CA TYR A 3 19.42 -6.69 24.68
C TYR A 3 18.11 -6.55 25.48
N GLN A 4 17.78 -5.33 25.89
CA GLN A 4 16.45 -5.04 26.43
C GLN A 4 15.51 -4.80 25.25
N PRO A 5 14.42 -5.59 25.10
CA PRO A 5 13.41 -5.30 24.10
C PRO A 5 12.78 -3.93 24.39
N PRO A 6 12.47 -3.13 23.35
CA PRO A 6 11.79 -1.86 23.54
C PRO A 6 10.44 -2.08 24.22
N PRO A 7 10.00 -1.14 25.07
CA PRO A 7 8.72 -1.24 25.75
C PRO A 7 7.59 -1.39 24.73
N GLN A 8 6.62 -2.26 25.02
CA GLN A 8 5.38 -2.41 24.28
C GLN A 8 4.57 -1.11 24.41
N GLY A 9 4.85 -0.15 23.54
CA GLY A 9 4.18 1.14 23.51
C GLY A 9 4.08 1.62 22.09
N GLN A 10 2.86 1.61 21.60
CA GLN A 10 2.37 2.38 20.46
C GLN A 10 3.36 2.52 19.30
N TYR A 11 3.39 1.51 18.46
CA TYR A 11 3.96 1.62 17.14
C TYR A 11 3.18 2.68 16.38
N GLY A 12 3.83 3.73 15.91
CA GLY A 12 3.31 4.56 14.83
C GLY A 12 3.23 3.66 13.60
N ALA A 13 2.14 2.91 13.51
CA ALA A 13 1.88 2.06 12.38
C ALA A 13 1.73 2.93 11.13
N PRO A 14 2.07 2.42 9.93
CA PRO A 14 1.47 2.93 8.70
C PRO A 14 -0.03 3.12 8.94
N PRO A 15 -0.69 4.06 8.27
CA PRO A 15 -2.06 4.48 8.61
C PRO A 15 -2.90 3.25 8.96
N PRO A 16 -3.59 3.28 10.10
CA PRO A 16 -4.22 2.08 10.65
C PRO A 16 -5.10 1.45 9.58
N GLN A 17 -4.94 0.15 9.37
CA GLN A 17 -5.94 -0.63 8.64
C GLN A 17 -7.25 -0.42 9.40
N GLY A 18 -8.15 0.39 8.83
CA GLY A 18 -9.47 0.57 9.38
C GLY A 18 -10.08 -0.81 9.53
N GLN A 19 -10.54 -1.13 10.73
CA GLN A 19 -11.38 -2.30 10.95
C GLN A 19 -12.52 -2.22 9.94
N TYR A 20 -12.41 -2.97 8.86
CA TYR A 20 -13.50 -3.13 7.92
C TYR A 20 -14.62 -3.81 8.68
N GLY A 21 -15.68 -3.08 8.94
CA GLY A 21 -16.85 -3.56 9.64
C GLY A 21 -17.40 -4.80 8.93
N ALA A 22 -17.90 -5.74 9.71
CA ALA A 22 -18.60 -6.92 9.20
C ALA A 22 -19.63 -6.52 8.13
N PRO A 23 -19.82 -7.34 7.08
CA PRO A 23 -20.80 -7.06 6.04
C PRO A 23 -22.19 -6.87 6.66
N PRO A 24 -22.99 -5.91 6.19
CA PRO A 24 -24.35 -5.71 6.68
C PRO A 24 -25.18 -6.99 6.45
N PRO A 25 -26.17 -7.27 7.31
CA PRO A 25 -26.99 -8.47 7.20
C PRO A 25 -27.69 -8.51 5.83
N GLN A 26 -27.70 -9.70 5.23
CA GLN A 26 -28.36 -9.98 3.94
C GLN A 26 -29.83 -9.64 4.01
N GLY A 27 -30.20 -8.48 3.46
CA GLY A 27 -31.60 -8.15 3.12
C GLY A 27 -31.99 -8.86 1.83
N GLN A 28 -33.14 -9.54 1.85
CA GLN A 28 -33.76 -10.21 0.72
C GLN A 28 -33.85 -9.28 -0.50
N TYR A 29 -33.09 -9.58 -1.55
CA TYR A 29 -33.22 -8.88 -2.82
C TYR A 29 -34.34 -9.53 -3.63
N GLY A 30 -35.39 -8.74 -3.91
CA GLY A 30 -36.40 -9.04 -4.89
C GLY A 30 -35.80 -9.14 -6.30
N ALA A 31 -36.51 -9.85 -7.20
CA ALA A 31 -36.12 -10.14 -8.57
C ALA A 31 -35.63 -8.90 -9.34
N PRO A 32 -34.64 -9.03 -10.24
CA PRO A 32 -34.09 -7.92 -11.00
C PRO A 32 -35.15 -7.28 -11.90
N PRO A 33 -35.26 -5.96 -11.94
CA PRO A 33 -36.10 -5.25 -12.91
C PRO A 33 -35.49 -5.35 -14.32
N PRO A 34 -36.31 -5.24 -15.40
CA PRO A 34 -35.86 -5.37 -16.78
C PRO A 34 -34.80 -4.33 -17.15
N GLN A 35 -33.81 -4.74 -17.93
CA GLN A 35 -32.71 -3.93 -18.45
C GLN A 35 -33.22 -2.77 -19.33
N GLY A 36 -33.38 -1.61 -18.71
CA GLY A 36 -33.47 -0.33 -19.37
C GLY A 36 -32.26 0.48 -18.98
N GLN A 37 -31.53 1.04 -19.95
CA GLN A 37 -30.36 1.89 -19.79
C GLN A 37 -30.65 2.97 -18.71
N ARG A 38 -30.13 2.76 -17.50
CA ARG A 38 -30.14 3.80 -16.48
C ARG A 38 -28.89 4.67 -16.67
N PRO A 39 -29.04 6.01 -16.68
CA PRO A 39 -27.85 6.85 -16.53
C PRO A 39 -27.20 6.47 -15.21
N TYR A 40 -25.94 6.04 -15.26
CA TYR A 40 -25.11 5.70 -14.11
C TYR A 40 -24.84 6.97 -13.29
N GLY A 41 -25.80 7.35 -12.47
CA GLY A 41 -25.58 8.31 -11.38
C GLY A 41 -24.93 7.62 -10.20
N PRO A 42 -24.27 8.38 -9.32
CA PRO A 42 -23.71 7.82 -8.10
C PRO A 42 -24.78 7.11 -7.26
N PRO A 43 -24.46 5.99 -6.63
CA PRO A 43 -25.39 5.36 -5.67
C PRO A 43 -25.79 6.35 -4.57
N PRO A 44 -27.00 6.25 -4.00
CA PRO A 44 -27.44 7.15 -2.94
C PRO A 44 -26.48 7.10 -1.73
N GLY A 45 -26.03 8.28 -1.26
CA GLY A 45 -25.14 8.40 -0.10
C GLY A 45 -23.65 8.29 -0.41
N VAL A 46 -23.27 8.23 -1.68
CA VAL A 46 -21.88 8.15 -2.13
C VAL A 46 -21.31 9.56 -2.36
N ASP A 47 -20.03 9.73 -2.02
CA ASP A 47 -19.28 10.93 -2.35
C ASP A 47 -19.22 11.10 -3.89
N GLN A 48 -19.80 12.19 -4.39
CA GLN A 48 -19.89 12.48 -5.81
C GLN A 48 -18.52 12.67 -6.46
N GLN A 49 -17.57 13.21 -5.72
CA GLN A 49 -16.22 13.43 -6.21
C GLN A 49 -15.47 12.11 -6.38
N LEU A 50 -15.56 11.24 -5.38
CA LEU A 50 -14.97 9.91 -5.42
C LEU A 50 -15.57 9.06 -6.56
N TRP A 51 -16.90 9.16 -6.76
CA TRP A 51 -17.57 8.52 -7.88
C TRP A 51 -17.09 9.04 -9.23
N SER A 52 -16.90 10.35 -9.37
CA SER A 52 -16.41 10.93 -10.63
C SER A 52 -14.98 10.48 -10.93
N TRP A 53 -14.11 10.37 -9.91
CA TRP A 53 -12.76 9.82 -10.09
C TRP A 53 -12.79 8.35 -10.50
N PHE A 54 -13.60 7.53 -9.82
CA PHE A 54 -13.78 6.13 -10.21
C PHE A 54 -14.19 6.00 -11.67
N LYS A 55 -15.20 6.76 -12.11
CA LYS A 55 -15.66 6.73 -13.51
C LYS A 55 -14.63 7.28 -14.51
N ALA A 56 -13.76 8.19 -14.09
CA ALA A 56 -12.68 8.67 -14.95
C ALA A 56 -11.58 7.62 -15.15
N VAL A 57 -11.38 6.75 -14.17
CA VAL A 57 -10.41 5.64 -14.20
C VAL A 57 -10.98 4.41 -14.92
N ASP A 58 -12.27 4.10 -14.75
CA ASP A 58 -13.03 3.04 -15.41
C ASP A 58 -13.18 3.36 -16.92
N THR A 59 -12.12 3.10 -17.68
CA THR A 59 -12.02 3.51 -19.08
C THR A 59 -12.82 2.62 -20.03
N ASP A 60 -13.02 1.36 -19.67
CA ASP A 60 -13.81 0.39 -20.43
C ASP A 60 -15.29 0.39 -20.03
N GLY A 61 -15.65 1.12 -18.95
CA GLY A 61 -17.03 1.20 -18.47
C GLY A 61 -17.53 -0.09 -17.82
N SER A 62 -16.63 -0.98 -17.41
CA SER A 62 -16.99 -2.27 -16.80
C SER A 62 -17.64 -2.13 -15.42
N GLY A 63 -17.45 -0.98 -14.75
CA GLY A 63 -17.89 -0.74 -13.39
C GLY A 63 -16.95 -1.33 -12.34
N GLN A 64 -15.76 -1.77 -12.76
CA GLN A 64 -14.68 -2.28 -11.93
C GLN A 64 -13.34 -1.75 -12.45
N LEU A 65 -12.35 -1.56 -11.58
CA LEU A 65 -11.03 -1.08 -11.98
C LEU A 65 -10.02 -2.22 -12.02
N SER A 66 -9.42 -2.41 -13.15
CA SER A 66 -8.25 -3.28 -13.33
C SER A 66 -6.98 -2.63 -12.78
N ALA A 67 -5.95 -3.44 -12.52
CA ALA A 67 -4.63 -2.92 -12.10
C ALA A 67 -4.04 -1.98 -13.17
N ASP A 68 -4.27 -2.23 -14.46
CA ASP A 68 -3.77 -1.40 -15.55
C ASP A 68 -4.47 -0.04 -15.62
N GLU A 69 -5.77 0.03 -15.34
CA GLU A 69 -6.52 1.28 -15.26
C GLU A 69 -6.06 2.11 -14.07
N LEU A 70 -5.91 1.48 -12.90
CA LEU A 70 -5.37 2.13 -11.70
C LEU A 70 -3.96 2.66 -11.95
N GLN A 71 -3.08 1.90 -12.61
CA GLN A 71 -1.72 2.33 -12.92
C GLN A 71 -1.70 3.59 -13.79
N ARG A 72 -2.58 3.68 -14.80
CA ARG A 72 -2.67 4.85 -15.67
C ARG A 72 -3.14 6.10 -14.94
N ALA A 73 -3.95 5.93 -13.89
CA ALA A 73 -4.48 7.04 -13.10
C ALA A 73 -3.54 7.50 -11.98
N LEU A 74 -2.66 6.62 -11.50
CA LEU A 74 -1.76 6.89 -10.39
C LEU A 74 -0.40 7.36 -10.88
N ILE A 75 0.00 8.57 -10.46
CA ILE A 75 1.22 9.24 -10.89
C ILE A 75 2.00 9.69 -9.66
N ASN A 76 3.31 9.45 -9.66
CA ASN A 76 4.25 9.93 -8.65
C ASN A 76 4.48 11.45 -8.76
N GLY A 77 5.12 12.04 -7.78
CA GLY A 77 5.44 13.47 -7.77
C GLY A 77 6.38 13.92 -8.90
N ASP A 78 7.15 13.00 -9.47
CA ASP A 78 8.04 13.20 -10.62
C ASP A 78 7.36 12.92 -11.98
N TRP A 79 6.02 12.79 -11.99
CA TRP A 79 5.19 12.47 -13.15
C TRP A 79 5.40 11.07 -13.72
N SER A 80 6.16 10.21 -13.08
CA SER A 80 6.26 8.81 -13.47
C SER A 80 4.99 8.04 -13.09
N PRO A 81 4.55 7.05 -13.88
CA PRO A 81 3.46 6.17 -13.49
C PRO A 81 3.90 5.30 -12.32
N PHE A 82 2.95 4.88 -11.48
CA PHE A 82 3.21 3.93 -10.40
C PHE A 82 3.79 2.62 -10.92
N ASN A 83 4.64 2.02 -10.11
CA ASN A 83 5.11 0.66 -10.33
C ASN A 83 3.90 -0.30 -10.32
N ILE A 84 3.77 -1.10 -11.36
CA ILE A 84 2.64 -2.04 -11.49
C ILE A 84 2.58 -3.05 -10.33
N GLU A 85 3.72 -3.44 -9.77
CA GLU A 85 3.77 -4.35 -8.63
C GLU A 85 3.20 -3.69 -7.37
N THR A 86 3.43 -2.38 -7.19
CA THR A 86 2.80 -1.62 -6.10
C THR A 86 1.28 -1.53 -6.30
N VAL A 87 0.83 -1.30 -7.54
CA VAL A 87 -0.60 -1.27 -7.85
C VAL A 87 -1.25 -2.63 -7.61
N ARG A 88 -0.62 -3.72 -8.06
CA ARG A 88 -1.10 -5.09 -7.81
C ARG A 88 -1.15 -5.42 -6.33
N LEU A 89 -0.15 -4.99 -5.56
CA LEU A 89 -0.15 -5.12 -4.12
C LEU A 89 -1.37 -4.43 -3.50
N MET A 90 -1.66 -3.19 -3.93
CA MET A 90 -2.83 -2.44 -3.47
C MET A 90 -4.15 -3.13 -3.87
N VAL A 91 -4.27 -3.59 -5.11
CA VAL A 91 -5.43 -4.35 -5.57
C VAL A 91 -5.64 -5.56 -4.67
N ASN A 92 -4.63 -6.40 -4.46
CA ASN A 92 -4.75 -7.59 -3.60
C ASN A 92 -5.13 -7.26 -2.14
N MET A 93 -4.78 -6.08 -1.64
CA MET A 93 -5.13 -5.67 -0.28
C MET A 93 -6.59 -5.24 -0.14
N PHE A 94 -7.20 -4.74 -1.20
CA PHE A 94 -8.53 -4.14 -1.19
C PHE A 94 -9.59 -4.95 -1.93
N ASP A 95 -9.19 -5.89 -2.76
CA ASP A 95 -10.05 -6.87 -3.46
C ASP A 95 -10.58 -7.90 -2.45
N ALA A 96 -11.71 -7.57 -1.84
CA ALA A 96 -12.28 -8.37 -0.76
C ALA A 96 -13.01 -9.62 -1.27
N ASP A 97 -13.50 -9.59 -2.51
CA ASP A 97 -14.23 -10.69 -3.14
C ASP A 97 -13.34 -11.58 -4.03
N ASN A 98 -12.04 -11.25 -4.12
CA ASN A 98 -11.05 -11.93 -4.96
C ASN A 98 -11.44 -11.97 -6.45
N SER A 99 -12.05 -10.90 -6.93
CA SER A 99 -12.44 -10.74 -8.35
C SER A 99 -11.25 -10.43 -9.26
N GLY A 100 -10.11 -10.02 -8.69
CA GLY A 100 -8.94 -9.53 -9.41
C GLY A 100 -9.06 -8.07 -9.87
N THR A 101 -10.13 -7.38 -9.47
CA THR A 101 -10.46 -6.00 -9.83
C THR A 101 -10.96 -5.23 -8.62
N ILE A 102 -11.09 -3.91 -8.73
CA ILE A 102 -11.55 -3.05 -7.64
C ILE A 102 -12.93 -2.50 -7.98
N SER A 103 -13.93 -2.88 -7.21
CA SER A 103 -15.28 -2.30 -7.24
C SER A 103 -15.28 -0.87 -6.66
N PHE A 104 -16.36 -0.12 -6.85
CA PHE A 104 -16.46 1.23 -6.28
C PHE A 104 -16.34 1.26 -4.75
N ASN A 105 -16.90 0.28 -4.06
CA ASN A 105 -16.82 0.23 -2.60
C ASN A 105 -15.38 0.00 -2.12
N GLU A 106 -14.65 -0.89 -2.77
CA GLU A 106 -13.24 -1.17 -2.51
C GLU A 106 -12.35 0.00 -2.89
N PHE A 107 -12.68 0.69 -4.00
CA PHE A 107 -11.99 1.91 -4.41
C PHE A 107 -12.04 3.01 -3.35
N SER A 108 -13.15 3.15 -2.64
CA SER A 108 -13.25 4.12 -1.55
C SER A 108 -12.22 3.86 -0.45
N GLY A 109 -12.02 2.60 -0.07
CA GLY A 109 -11.00 2.20 0.89
C GLY A 109 -9.57 2.40 0.35
N LEU A 110 -9.34 1.96 -0.88
CA LEU A 110 -8.06 2.11 -1.57
C LEU A 110 -7.66 3.59 -1.71
N TRP A 111 -8.58 4.46 -2.11
CA TRP A 111 -8.33 5.88 -2.24
C TRP A 111 -7.90 6.53 -0.94
N LYS A 112 -8.64 6.25 0.13
CA LYS A 112 -8.28 6.72 1.47
C LYS A 112 -6.89 6.25 1.89
N TYR A 113 -6.57 4.99 1.63
CA TYR A 113 -5.24 4.42 1.91
C TYR A 113 -4.12 5.17 1.18
N ILE A 114 -4.32 5.47 -0.11
CA ILE A 114 -3.36 6.24 -0.90
C ILE A 114 -3.20 7.67 -0.32
N GLU A 115 -4.29 8.33 0.06
CA GLU A 115 -4.22 9.65 0.66
C GLU A 115 -3.50 9.64 2.02
N ASP A 116 -3.73 8.64 2.85
CA ASP A 116 -3.05 8.49 4.14
C ASP A 116 -1.55 8.26 3.94
N TRP A 117 -1.17 7.41 2.98
CA TRP A 117 0.24 7.23 2.62
C TRP A 117 0.87 8.48 2.02
N LYS A 118 0.14 9.23 1.20
CA LYS A 118 0.63 10.50 0.65
C LYS A 118 0.94 11.51 1.76
N ARG A 119 0.08 11.61 2.76
CA ARG A 119 0.35 12.46 3.95
C ARG A 119 1.57 11.96 4.73
N CYS A 120 1.69 10.66 4.90
CA CYS A 120 2.84 10.04 5.56
C CYS A 120 4.15 10.33 4.79
N PHE A 121 4.16 10.12 3.48
CA PHE A 121 5.29 10.41 2.61
C PHE A 121 5.72 11.88 2.70
N GLN A 122 4.78 12.81 2.59
CA GLN A 122 5.03 14.25 2.69
C GLN A 122 5.61 14.68 4.06
N ALA A 123 5.29 13.94 5.12
CA ALA A 123 5.85 14.20 6.45
C ALA A 123 7.33 13.82 6.55
N PHE A 124 7.78 12.85 5.74
CA PHE A 124 9.17 12.39 5.72
C PHE A 124 10.00 12.99 4.58
N ASP A 125 9.39 13.43 3.48
CA ASP A 125 10.00 14.20 2.39
C ASP A 125 10.25 15.65 2.88
N VAL A 126 11.30 15.81 3.68
CA VAL A 126 11.59 17.08 4.38
C VAL A 126 12.06 18.16 3.40
N ASP A 127 12.84 17.78 2.40
CA ASP A 127 13.37 18.70 1.39
C ASP A 127 12.40 18.95 0.23
N ARG A 128 11.25 18.27 0.24
CA ARG A 128 10.20 18.36 -0.79
C ARG A 128 10.69 18.02 -2.18
N SER A 129 11.59 17.07 -2.27
CA SER A 129 12.14 16.58 -3.55
C SER A 129 11.14 15.73 -4.34
N GLY A 130 10.07 15.26 -3.68
CA GLY A 130 9.11 14.30 -4.25
C GLY A 130 9.61 12.86 -4.22
N SER A 131 10.73 12.60 -3.51
CA SER A 131 11.32 11.28 -3.31
C SER A 131 11.88 11.14 -1.89
N ILE A 132 12.06 9.94 -1.40
CA ILE A 132 12.60 9.64 -0.06
C ILE A 132 14.05 9.19 -0.18
N ASN A 133 14.97 9.97 0.34
CA ASN A 133 16.40 9.63 0.41
C ASN A 133 16.71 8.70 1.60
N GLN A 134 17.98 8.28 1.73
CA GLN A 134 18.38 7.32 2.77
C GLN A 134 18.15 7.82 4.20
N ASN A 135 18.36 9.11 4.47
CA ASN A 135 18.15 9.68 5.80
C ASN A 135 16.66 9.76 6.14
N GLU A 136 15.85 10.17 5.20
CA GLU A 136 14.39 10.25 5.33
C GLU A 136 13.78 8.86 5.49
N MET A 137 14.24 7.87 4.71
CA MET A 137 13.85 6.47 4.87
C MET A 137 14.22 5.94 6.26
N SER A 138 15.41 6.29 6.77
CA SER A 138 15.84 5.91 8.11
C SER A 138 14.90 6.47 9.18
N ASN A 139 14.52 7.74 9.03
CA ASN A 139 13.60 8.41 9.96
C ASN A 139 12.19 7.81 9.89
N ALA A 140 11.69 7.54 8.68
CA ALA A 140 10.41 6.89 8.48
C ALA A 140 10.36 5.50 9.13
N LEU A 141 11.32 4.64 8.82
CA LEU A 141 11.39 3.28 9.37
C LEU A 141 11.50 3.28 10.89
N ARG A 142 12.29 4.19 11.48
CA ARG A 142 12.37 4.33 12.93
C ARG A 142 11.06 4.76 13.55
N SER A 143 10.35 5.71 12.94
CA SER A 143 9.04 6.15 13.43
C SER A 143 7.99 5.05 13.38
N PHE A 144 8.14 4.10 12.43
CA PHE A 144 7.31 2.90 12.35
C PHE A 144 7.78 1.77 13.29
N GLY A 145 8.84 2.00 14.06
CA GLY A 145 9.37 1.03 15.04
C GLY A 145 10.37 0.03 14.44
N PHE A 146 10.85 0.24 13.22
CA PHE A 146 11.87 -0.61 12.60
C PHE A 146 13.27 -0.08 12.89
N ASN A 147 14.00 -0.76 13.80
CA ASN A 147 15.39 -0.45 14.13
C ASN A 147 16.34 -1.27 13.25
N VAL A 148 16.60 -0.79 12.04
CA VAL A 148 17.47 -1.46 11.07
C VAL A 148 18.75 -0.67 10.83
N SER A 149 19.82 -1.37 10.40
CA SER A 149 21.12 -0.74 10.16
C SER A 149 21.10 0.16 8.91
N ALA A 150 21.98 1.15 8.87
CA ALA A 150 22.15 2.01 7.67
C ALA A 150 22.51 1.20 6.41
N LYS A 151 23.27 0.10 6.57
CA LYS A 151 23.58 -0.82 5.47
C LYS A 151 22.31 -1.48 4.90
N PHE A 152 21.43 -1.93 5.79
CA PHE A 152 20.15 -2.52 5.38
C PHE A 152 19.28 -1.50 4.64
N ILE A 153 19.19 -0.27 5.16
CA ILE A 153 18.44 0.83 4.52
C ILE A 153 18.99 1.11 3.12
N GLY A 154 20.32 1.15 2.96
CA GLY A 154 20.95 1.30 1.65
C GLY A 154 20.57 0.18 0.67
N THR A 155 20.54 -1.07 1.14
CA THR A 155 20.09 -2.22 0.32
C THR A 155 18.61 -2.11 -0.03
N LEU A 156 17.78 -1.68 0.91
CA LEU A 156 16.34 -1.48 0.69
C LEU A 156 16.11 -0.41 -0.39
N ILE A 157 16.80 0.72 -0.30
CA ILE A 157 16.72 1.78 -1.30
C ILE A 157 17.16 1.27 -2.67
N GLN A 158 18.30 0.59 -2.77
CA GLN A 158 18.76 0.02 -4.03
C GLN A 158 17.73 -0.93 -4.67
N LYS A 159 17.00 -1.69 -3.85
CA LYS A 159 15.95 -2.58 -4.33
C LYS A 159 14.76 -1.82 -4.91
N PHE A 160 14.41 -0.69 -4.31
CA PHE A 160 13.22 0.09 -4.66
C PHE A 160 13.54 1.39 -5.42
N ASP A 161 14.82 1.72 -5.64
CA ASP A 161 15.22 2.80 -6.53
C ASP A 161 15.00 2.39 -7.98
N ARG A 162 13.96 2.94 -8.58
CA ARG A 162 13.54 2.64 -9.95
C ARG A 162 14.61 2.99 -10.99
N TYR A 163 15.42 3.99 -10.71
CA TYR A 163 16.43 4.48 -11.64
C TYR A 163 17.76 3.74 -11.52
N ALA A 164 18.05 3.11 -10.38
CA ALA A 164 19.26 2.32 -10.18
C ALA A 164 19.34 1.15 -11.17
N THR A 165 18.20 0.54 -11.48
CA THR A 165 18.12 -0.66 -12.35
C THR A 165 18.14 -0.33 -13.83
N ILE A 166 17.59 0.83 -14.24
CA ILE A 166 17.36 1.16 -15.67
C ILE A 166 18.53 1.90 -16.30
N LYS A 167 19.25 2.73 -15.55
CA LYS A 167 20.28 3.63 -16.11
C LYS A 167 21.62 3.64 -15.39
N ASN A 168 21.81 2.82 -14.35
CA ASN A 168 22.98 2.92 -13.46
C ASN A 168 23.20 4.36 -12.89
N THR A 169 22.14 5.15 -12.85
CA THR A 169 22.09 6.55 -12.43
C THR A 169 21.14 6.73 -11.25
N GLY A 170 20.96 5.68 -10.44
CA GLY A 170 20.12 5.75 -9.28
C GLY A 170 20.51 6.95 -8.42
N LYS A 171 19.52 7.81 -8.12
CA LYS A 171 19.72 8.96 -7.23
C LYS A 171 19.92 8.52 -5.79
N GLY A 172 19.67 7.24 -5.48
CA GLY A 172 19.67 6.73 -4.11
C GLY A 172 18.44 7.20 -3.33
N ASP A 173 17.34 7.42 -4.02
CA ASP A 173 16.07 7.87 -3.48
C ASP A 173 14.91 7.03 -4.02
N VAL A 174 13.77 7.06 -3.34
CA VAL A 174 12.62 6.20 -3.58
C VAL A 174 11.38 7.06 -3.85
N SER A 175 10.71 6.79 -4.97
CA SER A 175 9.44 7.43 -5.33
C SER A 175 8.31 7.06 -4.35
N PHE A 176 7.19 7.78 -4.40
CA PHE A 176 6.08 7.58 -3.49
C PHE A 176 5.54 6.14 -3.51
N ASP A 177 5.28 5.61 -4.69
CA ASP A 177 4.77 4.23 -4.87
C ASP A 177 5.72 3.17 -4.31
N ASN A 178 7.02 3.31 -4.59
CA ASN A 178 8.04 2.41 -4.10
C ASN A 178 8.30 2.57 -2.59
N PHE A 179 8.12 3.77 -2.03
CA PHE A 179 8.13 3.98 -0.58
C PHE A 179 7.01 3.20 0.11
N VAL A 180 5.79 3.27 -0.42
CA VAL A 180 4.66 2.47 0.09
C VAL A 180 4.99 0.99 0.02
N GLN A 181 5.47 0.50 -1.12
CA GLN A 181 5.82 -0.90 -1.32
C GLN A 181 6.91 -1.36 -0.34
N ALA A 182 7.96 -0.55 -0.15
CA ALA A 182 9.04 -0.85 0.80
C ALA A 182 8.52 -0.97 2.24
N CYS A 183 7.68 -0.03 2.67
CA CYS A 183 7.10 -0.03 4.03
C CYS A 183 6.17 -1.22 4.26
N VAL A 184 5.31 -1.55 3.29
CA VAL A 184 4.42 -2.72 3.37
C VAL A 184 5.23 -4.01 3.40
N THR A 185 6.25 -4.13 2.54
CA THR A 185 7.16 -5.29 2.53
C THR A 185 7.86 -5.45 3.88
N MET A 186 8.38 -4.36 4.44
CA MET A 186 9.02 -4.37 5.77
C MET A 186 8.07 -4.83 6.87
N LYS A 187 6.83 -4.34 6.84
CA LYS A 187 5.80 -4.76 7.80
C LYS A 187 5.51 -6.25 7.68
N THR A 188 5.25 -6.75 6.47
CA THR A 188 4.95 -8.16 6.23
C THR A 188 6.10 -9.07 6.67
N LEU A 189 7.34 -8.72 6.31
CA LEU A 189 8.52 -9.49 6.73
C LEU A 189 8.70 -9.50 8.24
N THR A 190 8.46 -8.35 8.90
CA THR A 190 8.57 -8.26 10.36
C THR A 190 7.48 -9.07 11.05
N ASP A 191 6.25 -9.01 10.56
CA ASP A 191 5.15 -9.77 11.13
C ASP A 191 5.38 -11.28 10.95
N SER A 192 5.88 -11.71 9.79
CA SER A 192 6.29 -13.10 9.55
C SER A 192 7.46 -13.52 10.44
N PHE A 193 8.48 -12.68 10.57
CA PHE A 193 9.63 -12.94 11.45
C PHE A 193 9.19 -13.17 12.89
N ARG A 194 8.31 -12.31 13.41
CA ARG A 194 7.80 -12.38 14.79
C ARG A 194 7.04 -13.68 15.10
N GLN A 195 6.46 -14.32 14.10
CA GLN A 195 5.77 -15.61 14.27
C GLN A 195 6.75 -16.75 14.61
N PHE A 196 8.02 -16.62 14.21
CA PHE A 196 9.05 -17.62 14.46
C PHE A 196 10.04 -17.22 15.56
N ASP A 197 10.13 -15.94 15.90
CA ASP A 197 10.97 -15.39 16.98
C ASP A 197 10.21 -15.46 18.32
N ASN A 198 10.13 -16.67 18.88
CA ASN A 198 9.31 -16.95 20.07
C ASN A 198 9.91 -16.37 21.35
N ASP A 199 11.25 -16.29 21.44
CA ASP A 199 11.98 -15.76 22.60
C ASP A 199 12.36 -14.28 22.45
N GLN A 200 12.03 -13.68 21.32
CA GLN A 200 12.23 -12.27 20.98
C GLN A 200 13.69 -11.82 21.07
N ASP A 201 14.62 -12.74 20.78
CA ASP A 201 16.07 -12.45 20.79
C ASP A 201 16.56 -11.82 19.46
N GLY A 202 15.71 -11.73 18.46
CA GLY A 202 16.01 -11.18 17.15
C GLY A 202 16.66 -12.18 16.19
N TRP A 203 16.58 -13.49 16.52
CA TRP A 203 17.07 -14.56 15.68
C TRP A 203 15.98 -15.61 15.46
N ILE A 204 15.93 -16.19 14.29
CA ILE A 204 15.05 -17.33 13.97
C ILE A 204 15.85 -18.44 13.32
N GLN A 205 15.51 -19.67 13.66
CA GLN A 205 15.99 -20.85 12.97
C GLN A 205 14.84 -21.50 12.23
N ILE A 206 14.91 -21.47 10.91
CA ILE A 206 13.87 -22.01 10.02
C ILE A 206 14.47 -23.03 9.08
N ASN A 207 13.69 -24.06 8.74
CA ASN A 207 14.05 -25.06 7.75
C ASN A 207 13.56 -24.61 6.35
N TYR A 208 13.94 -25.38 5.31
CA TYR A 208 13.58 -25.04 3.92
C TYR A 208 12.08 -24.91 3.67
N GLU A 209 11.26 -25.78 4.27
CA GLU A 209 9.82 -25.76 4.10
C GLU A 209 9.18 -24.52 4.73
N GLN A 210 9.71 -24.08 5.88
CA GLN A 210 9.25 -22.86 6.57
C GLN A 210 9.60 -21.57 5.82
N VAL A 211 10.62 -21.59 4.94
CA VAL A 211 10.95 -20.44 4.08
C VAL A 211 9.95 -20.27 2.93
N SER A 212 9.27 -21.34 2.55
CA SER A 212 8.42 -21.44 1.35
C SER A 212 6.94 -21.09 1.62
N ILE A 213 6.61 -20.75 2.86
CA ILE A 213 5.28 -20.32 3.30
C ILE A 213 5.27 -18.78 3.44
#